data_94b2b976847f3f9f3d21ace06cb2d590
#
_entry.id   94b2b976847f3f9f3d21ace06cb2d590
#
_cell.length_a   1.000
_cell.length_b   1.000
_cell.length_c   1.000
_cell.angle_alpha   90.00
_cell.angle_beta   90.00
_cell.angle_gamma   90.00
#
_symmetry.space_group_name_H-M   'P 1'
#
loop_
_entity.id
_entity.type
_entity.pdbx_description
1 polymer ?
#
loop_
_entity_poly.entity_id
_entity_poly.type
_entity_poly.pdbx_seq_one_letter_code
_entity_poly.pdbx_strand_id
1 'polypeptide(L)'
;EFGCNGKEEITVGMLLSHQAGICGSMATKAEDYYDQKIMANELALMKPLWEPGTASGYHSMTYGWLTSELMLRVSGKSLGNYFRSEIGDPNNIDFYIGLPEVEEYRVAEMVPFAKESNESNNHPNEAQIATGRGPNLLKHQNTRAWRSAEIPSANGQGCASGIAKLYSLVVTDEESKKILKDSTIDTMTKERITNRDLVLDVVTRWGSGFIMNMH
;
A
#
# COMPACT_ATOMS: atom_id res chain seq x y z
N GLU A 1 21.07 -3.50 -4.32
CA GLU A 1 19.90 -3.34 -5.19
C GLU A 1 19.04 -2.14 -4.74
N PHE A 2 18.14 -2.29 -3.72
CA PHE A 2 17.32 -1.15 -3.28
C PHE A 2 18.15 -0.02 -2.66
N GLY A 3 19.16 -0.35 -1.85
CA GLY A 3 20.06 0.60 -1.19
C GLY A 3 21.05 1.26 -2.16
N CYS A 4 20.58 1.94 -3.19
CA CYS A 4 21.36 2.76 -4.11
C CYS A 4 20.63 4.08 -4.37
N ASN A 5 21.30 5.02 -5.04
CA ASN A 5 20.73 6.32 -5.44
C ASN A 5 20.19 7.15 -4.27
N GLY A 6 20.84 7.09 -3.09
CA GLY A 6 20.45 7.84 -1.89
C GLY A 6 19.39 7.13 -1.03
N LYS A 7 19.26 5.80 -1.15
CA LYS A 7 18.34 4.96 -0.38
C LYS A 7 19.02 4.08 0.67
N GLU A 8 20.34 4.23 0.83
CA GLU A 8 21.18 3.36 1.66
C GLU A 8 20.73 3.32 3.13
N GLU A 9 20.21 4.44 3.63
CA GLU A 9 19.78 4.61 5.02
C GLU A 9 18.26 4.45 5.22
N ILE A 10 17.50 4.08 4.16
CA ILE A 10 16.06 3.88 4.30
C ILE A 10 15.79 2.65 5.17
N THR A 11 15.20 2.89 6.33
CA THR A 11 14.75 1.83 7.23
C THR A 11 13.35 1.33 6.87
N VAL A 12 12.99 0.13 7.34
CA VAL A 12 11.62 -0.38 7.23
C VAL A 12 10.62 0.57 7.89
N GLY A 13 10.99 1.19 9.02
CA GLY A 13 10.15 2.19 9.67
C GLY A 13 9.85 3.41 8.80
N MET A 14 10.85 3.94 8.08
CA MET A 14 10.67 5.05 7.12
C MET A 14 9.76 4.64 5.96
N LEU A 15 9.93 3.43 5.43
CA LEU A 15 9.07 2.91 4.37
C LEU A 15 7.62 2.82 4.85
N LEU A 16 7.38 2.20 6.01
CA LEU A 16 6.04 1.99 6.55
C LEU A 16 5.34 3.29 6.99
N SER A 17 6.05 4.38 7.13
CA SER A 17 5.52 5.71 7.49
C SER A 17 5.62 6.74 6.37
N HIS A 18 5.74 6.28 5.13
CA HIS A 18 5.75 7.11 3.92
C HIS A 18 6.89 8.13 3.82
N GLN A 19 8.02 7.85 4.46
CA GLN A 19 9.19 8.73 4.52
C GLN A 19 10.29 8.37 3.50
N ALA A 20 10.08 7.34 2.68
CA ALA A 20 11.12 6.83 1.78
C ALA A 20 11.39 7.70 0.55
N GLY A 21 10.50 8.63 0.21
CA GLY A 21 10.67 9.49 -0.98
C GLY A 21 10.40 8.80 -2.32
N ILE A 22 9.81 7.61 -2.33
CA ILE A 22 9.57 6.79 -3.52
C ILE A 22 8.06 6.68 -3.80
N CYS A 23 7.36 7.82 -3.88
CA CYS A 23 5.89 7.85 -3.99
C CYS A 23 5.36 7.81 -5.43
N GLY A 24 6.21 7.98 -6.44
CA GLY A 24 5.84 7.96 -7.84
C GLY A 24 6.30 6.70 -8.56
N SER A 25 5.86 6.53 -9.81
CA SER A 25 6.27 5.45 -10.72
C SER A 25 6.61 6.03 -12.09
N MET A 26 7.57 5.43 -12.76
CA MET A 26 7.94 5.73 -14.15
C MET A 26 7.22 4.82 -15.15
N ALA A 27 6.57 3.75 -14.68
CA ALA A 27 5.82 2.84 -15.52
C ALA A 27 4.66 3.55 -16.20
N THR A 28 4.54 3.35 -17.51
CA THR A 28 3.54 4.01 -18.36
C THR A 28 2.42 3.09 -18.79
N LYS A 29 2.62 1.77 -18.65
CA LYS A 29 1.65 0.75 -19.04
C LYS A 29 0.95 0.18 -17.81
N ALA A 30 -0.35 -0.02 -17.91
CA ALA A 30 -1.14 -0.62 -16.83
C ALA A 30 -0.68 -2.06 -16.51
N GLU A 31 -0.25 -2.79 -17.52
CA GLU A 31 0.24 -4.16 -17.40
C GLU A 31 1.49 -4.28 -16.54
N ASP A 32 2.38 -3.28 -16.57
CA ASP A 32 3.58 -3.24 -15.71
C ASP A 32 3.19 -3.23 -14.22
N TYR A 33 2.08 -2.59 -13.87
CA TYR A 33 1.54 -2.53 -12.51
C TYR A 33 1.05 -3.89 -11.97
N TYR A 34 0.80 -4.85 -12.86
CA TYR A 34 0.37 -6.20 -12.48
C TYR A 34 1.57 -7.12 -12.16
N ASP A 35 2.78 -6.69 -12.49
CA ASP A 35 3.99 -7.46 -12.25
C ASP A 35 4.80 -6.88 -11.09
N GLN A 36 4.75 -7.57 -9.94
CA GLN A 36 5.49 -7.19 -8.73
C GLN A 36 6.99 -7.00 -8.99
N LYS A 37 7.60 -7.86 -9.83
CA LYS A 37 9.03 -7.82 -10.08
C LYS A 37 9.43 -6.60 -10.93
N ILE A 38 8.62 -6.27 -11.94
CA ILE A 38 8.85 -5.07 -12.76
C ILE A 38 8.79 -3.84 -11.85
N MET A 39 7.73 -3.71 -11.05
CA MET A 39 7.56 -2.56 -10.17
C MET A 39 8.61 -2.48 -9.08
N ALA A 40 8.97 -3.60 -8.43
CA ALA A 40 10.03 -3.61 -7.43
C ALA A 40 11.38 -3.19 -8.00
N ASN A 41 11.74 -3.65 -9.21
CA ASN A 41 12.97 -3.27 -9.89
C ASN A 41 12.97 -1.78 -10.27
N GLU A 42 11.87 -1.26 -10.79
CA GLU A 42 11.73 0.16 -11.12
C GLU A 42 11.96 1.02 -9.87
N LEU A 43 11.25 0.72 -8.76
CA LEU A 43 11.35 1.45 -7.51
C LEU A 43 12.74 1.34 -6.88
N ALA A 44 13.42 0.19 -7.04
CA ALA A 44 14.79 0.03 -6.60
C ALA A 44 15.79 0.93 -7.35
N LEU A 45 15.51 1.28 -8.61
CA LEU A 45 16.36 2.17 -9.42
C LEU A 45 16.04 3.65 -9.22
N MET A 46 14.86 3.98 -8.71
CA MET A 46 14.46 5.38 -8.50
C MET A 46 15.33 6.09 -7.46
N LYS A 47 15.56 7.38 -7.70
CA LYS A 47 16.10 8.29 -6.70
C LYS A 47 14.95 8.84 -5.84
N PRO A 48 15.10 8.95 -4.51
CA PRO A 48 14.11 9.61 -3.67
C PRO A 48 13.84 11.05 -4.12
N LEU A 49 12.58 11.47 -4.07
CA LEU A 49 12.13 12.83 -4.39
C LEU A 49 12.44 13.84 -3.27
N TRP A 50 12.73 13.35 -2.08
CA TRP A 50 13.25 14.13 -0.95
C TRP A 50 14.19 13.25 -0.14
N GLU A 51 14.96 13.87 0.75
CA GLU A 51 15.85 13.14 1.66
C GLU A 51 15.02 12.21 2.57
N PRO A 52 15.24 10.88 2.52
CA PRO A 52 14.48 9.92 3.33
C PRO A 52 14.53 10.25 4.81
N GLY A 53 13.38 10.17 5.49
CA GLY A 53 13.27 10.46 6.92
C GLY A 53 12.99 11.93 7.25
N THR A 54 13.11 12.88 6.31
CA THR A 54 12.93 14.32 6.59
C THR A 54 11.48 14.81 6.39
N ALA A 55 10.71 14.10 5.58
CA ALA A 55 9.31 14.41 5.30
C ALA A 55 8.52 13.14 5.01
N SER A 56 7.18 13.22 5.07
CA SER A 56 6.30 12.20 4.53
C SER A 56 5.61 12.68 3.24
N GLY A 57 5.37 11.75 2.35
CA GLY A 57 4.54 11.92 1.17
C GLY A 57 3.85 10.60 0.85
N TYR A 58 2.54 10.59 0.83
CA TYR A 58 1.74 9.37 0.72
C TYR A 58 2.10 8.52 -0.52
N HIS A 59 2.67 7.36 -0.29
CA HIS A 59 3.04 6.41 -1.34
C HIS A 59 1.80 5.63 -1.79
N SER A 60 0.86 6.27 -2.49
CA SER A 60 -0.47 5.75 -2.77
C SER A 60 -0.46 4.38 -3.47
N MET A 61 0.39 4.19 -4.46
CA MET A 61 0.52 2.93 -5.20
C MET A 61 1.81 2.19 -4.82
N THR A 62 2.91 2.92 -4.73
CA THR A 62 4.25 2.32 -4.55
C THR A 62 4.42 1.63 -3.20
N TYR A 63 3.66 2.03 -2.18
CA TYR A 63 3.64 1.38 -0.88
C TYR A 63 3.40 -0.14 -0.97
N GLY A 64 2.42 -0.53 -1.78
CA GLY A 64 2.05 -1.94 -1.96
C GLY A 64 3.21 -2.76 -2.54
N TRP A 65 3.85 -2.29 -3.60
CA TRP A 65 4.97 -3.02 -4.21
C TRP A 65 6.21 -3.06 -3.31
N LEU A 66 6.52 -1.96 -2.62
CA LEU A 66 7.63 -1.91 -1.68
C LEU A 66 7.43 -2.88 -0.51
N THR A 67 6.23 -2.91 0.07
CA THR A 67 5.91 -3.83 1.17
C THR A 67 5.79 -5.28 0.70
N SER A 68 5.29 -5.52 -0.52
CA SER A 68 5.27 -6.85 -1.13
C SER A 68 6.65 -7.42 -1.36
N GLU A 69 7.60 -6.60 -1.86
CA GLU A 69 8.98 -7.03 -2.04
C GLU A 69 9.65 -7.35 -0.70
N LEU A 70 9.40 -6.52 0.32
CA LEU A 70 9.88 -6.80 1.68
C LEU A 70 9.31 -8.13 2.20
N MET A 71 8.00 -8.34 2.05
CA MET A 71 7.34 -9.57 2.49
C MET A 71 7.89 -10.80 1.75
N LEU A 72 8.07 -10.71 0.43
CA LEU A 72 8.64 -11.79 -0.37
C LEU A 72 10.04 -12.19 0.12
N ARG A 73 10.89 -11.20 0.42
CA ARG A 73 12.26 -11.46 0.92
C ARG A 73 12.30 -12.06 2.31
N VAL A 74 11.38 -11.68 3.17
CA VAL A 74 11.33 -12.15 4.58
C VAL A 74 10.66 -13.51 4.67
N SER A 75 9.58 -13.76 3.91
CA SER A 75 8.75 -14.97 4.05
C SER A 75 8.93 -16.00 2.94
N GLY A 76 9.49 -15.60 1.80
CA GLY A 76 9.53 -16.42 0.58
C GLY A 76 8.17 -16.54 -0.12
N LYS A 77 7.13 -15.85 0.36
CA LYS A 77 5.77 -15.86 -0.20
C LYS A 77 5.41 -14.47 -0.74
N SER A 78 4.59 -14.41 -1.80
CA SER A 78 3.96 -13.15 -2.17
C SER A 78 3.05 -12.65 -1.06
N LEU A 79 2.73 -11.35 -1.03
CA LEU A 79 1.91 -10.77 0.02
C LEU A 79 0.50 -11.39 0.05
N GLY A 80 -0.11 -11.63 -1.12
CA GLY A 80 -1.41 -12.28 -1.22
C GLY A 80 -1.39 -13.70 -0.70
N ASN A 81 -0.39 -14.51 -1.09
CA ASN A 81 -0.22 -15.87 -0.62
C ASN A 81 0.09 -15.93 0.89
N TYR A 82 0.93 -15.03 1.38
CA TYR A 82 1.21 -14.93 2.81
C TYR A 82 -0.07 -14.61 3.58
N PHE A 83 -0.78 -13.55 3.15
CA PHE A 83 -2.04 -13.18 3.80
C PHE A 83 -3.04 -14.35 3.83
N ARG A 84 -3.22 -15.04 2.71
CA ARG A 84 -4.16 -16.17 2.63
C ARG A 84 -3.76 -17.30 3.57
N SER A 85 -2.51 -17.79 3.46
CA SER A 85 -2.09 -18.97 4.22
C SER A 85 -1.93 -18.74 5.73
N GLU A 86 -1.46 -17.55 6.12
CA GLU A 86 -1.12 -17.28 7.52
C GLU A 86 -2.23 -16.57 8.30
N ILE A 87 -3.07 -15.80 7.60
CA ILE A 87 -4.07 -14.93 8.25
C ILE A 87 -5.49 -15.24 7.75
N GLY A 88 -5.70 -15.20 6.45
CA GLY A 88 -7.03 -15.25 5.84
C GLY A 88 -7.74 -16.57 6.06
N ASP A 89 -7.16 -17.67 5.58
CA ASP A 89 -7.77 -19.00 5.67
C ASP A 89 -7.88 -19.50 7.11
N PRO A 90 -6.85 -19.41 7.97
CA PRO A 90 -6.96 -19.84 9.35
C PRO A 90 -8.05 -19.14 10.14
N ASN A 91 -8.37 -17.90 9.76
CA ASN A 91 -9.37 -17.08 10.46
C ASN A 91 -10.68 -16.92 9.66
N ASN A 92 -10.85 -17.59 8.53
CA ASN A 92 -12.03 -17.44 7.66
C ASN A 92 -12.31 -15.96 7.31
N ILE A 93 -11.27 -15.22 6.85
CA ILE A 93 -11.39 -13.83 6.42
C ILE A 93 -11.67 -13.81 4.93
N ASP A 94 -12.80 -13.24 4.55
CA ASP A 94 -13.21 -13.07 3.16
C ASP A 94 -12.60 -11.79 2.59
N PHE A 95 -11.30 -11.87 2.30
CA PHE A 95 -10.50 -10.81 1.69
C PHE A 95 -9.34 -11.41 0.92
N TYR A 96 -9.03 -10.85 -0.25
CA TYR A 96 -8.01 -11.34 -1.18
C TYR A 96 -7.14 -10.20 -1.70
N ILE A 97 -5.85 -10.44 -1.80
CA ILE A 97 -4.89 -9.64 -2.56
C ILE A 97 -4.45 -10.55 -3.72
N GLY A 98 -4.93 -10.25 -4.94
CA GLY A 98 -4.91 -11.21 -6.04
C GLY A 98 -6.06 -12.21 -5.90
N LEU A 99 -7.20 -11.90 -6.53
CA LEU A 99 -8.43 -12.72 -6.44
C LEU A 99 -8.27 -14.04 -7.19
N PRO A 100 -8.54 -15.21 -6.55
CA PRO A 100 -8.63 -16.48 -7.25
C PRO A 100 -9.78 -16.49 -8.27
N GLU A 101 -9.62 -17.22 -9.38
CA GLU A 101 -10.63 -17.30 -10.43
C GLU A 101 -11.98 -17.86 -9.91
N VAL A 102 -11.91 -18.80 -8.99
CA VAL A 102 -13.10 -19.42 -8.38
C VAL A 102 -13.98 -18.44 -7.59
N GLU A 103 -13.45 -17.28 -7.20
CA GLU A 103 -14.17 -16.24 -6.45
C GLU A 103 -14.70 -15.11 -7.35
N GLU A 104 -14.37 -15.12 -8.63
CA GLU A 104 -14.69 -14.05 -9.60
C GLU A 104 -16.20 -13.74 -9.68
N TYR A 105 -17.03 -14.77 -9.55
CA TYR A 105 -18.51 -14.64 -9.65
C TYR A 105 -19.13 -13.82 -8.50
N ARG A 106 -18.37 -13.57 -7.43
CA ARG A 106 -18.82 -12.83 -6.24
C ARG A 106 -18.52 -11.34 -6.31
N VAL A 107 -17.68 -10.92 -7.26
CA VAL A 107 -17.20 -9.53 -7.32
C VAL A 107 -18.28 -8.62 -7.90
N ALA A 108 -18.62 -7.58 -7.17
CA ALA A 108 -19.47 -6.52 -7.68
C ALA A 108 -18.72 -5.66 -8.71
N GLU A 109 -19.43 -5.21 -9.74
CA GLU A 109 -18.88 -4.29 -10.72
C GLU A 109 -18.62 -2.92 -10.08
N MET A 110 -17.43 -2.37 -10.32
CA MET A 110 -17.07 -1.02 -9.90
C MET A 110 -17.67 0.00 -10.88
N VAL A 111 -18.57 0.84 -10.37
CA VAL A 111 -19.16 1.94 -11.16
C VAL A 111 -18.26 3.16 -11.03
N PRO A 112 -17.73 3.71 -12.15
CA PRO A 112 -16.90 4.89 -12.10
C PRO A 112 -17.65 6.08 -11.50
N PHE A 113 -17.00 6.80 -10.59
CA PHE A 113 -17.54 8.06 -10.08
C PHE A 113 -17.55 9.10 -11.20
N ALA A 114 -18.68 9.78 -11.39
CA ALA A 114 -18.77 10.90 -12.30
C ALA A 114 -17.90 12.04 -11.75
N LYS A 115 -16.79 12.33 -12.45
CA LYS A 115 -15.86 13.39 -12.05
C LYS A 115 -16.54 14.73 -12.26
N GLU A 116 -16.96 15.39 -11.19
CA GLU A 116 -17.18 16.82 -11.23
C GLU A 116 -15.81 17.51 -11.46
N SER A 117 -15.71 18.32 -12.49
CA SER A 117 -14.50 19.07 -12.81
C SER A 117 -14.31 20.20 -11.79
N ASN A 118 -13.80 19.86 -10.63
CA ASN A 118 -13.23 20.88 -9.76
C ASN A 118 -11.83 21.20 -10.29
N GLU A 119 -11.72 22.31 -11.02
CA GLU A 119 -10.43 22.91 -11.34
C GLU A 119 -9.75 23.30 -10.04
N SER A 120 -8.88 22.44 -9.55
CA SER A 120 -7.98 22.85 -8.49
C SER A 120 -6.91 23.75 -9.10
N ASN A 121 -6.91 25.01 -8.75
CA ASN A 121 -5.88 26.00 -9.10
C ASN A 121 -4.54 25.74 -8.38
N ASN A 122 -4.23 24.53 -8.05
CA ASN A 122 -3.01 24.19 -7.32
C ASN A 122 -1.88 23.90 -8.31
N HIS A 123 -0.76 24.57 -8.11
CA HIS A 123 0.51 24.23 -8.73
C HIS A 123 1.05 22.99 -8.00
N PRO A 124 0.96 21.77 -8.58
CA PRO A 124 1.38 20.56 -7.89
C PRO A 124 2.90 20.57 -7.71
N ASN A 125 3.37 20.14 -6.55
CA ASN A 125 4.78 19.92 -6.29
C ASN A 125 5.29 18.63 -6.98
N GLU A 126 6.60 18.39 -6.94
CA GLU A 126 7.24 17.26 -7.61
C GLU A 126 6.69 15.90 -7.15
N ALA A 127 6.41 15.73 -5.86
CA ALA A 127 5.85 14.51 -5.30
C ALA A 127 4.43 14.24 -5.81
N GLN A 128 3.59 15.27 -5.87
CA GLN A 128 2.23 15.18 -6.43
C GLN A 128 2.25 14.87 -7.93
N ILE A 129 3.15 15.50 -8.67
CA ILE A 129 3.35 15.22 -10.09
C ILE A 129 3.78 13.76 -10.30
N ALA A 130 4.77 13.30 -9.54
CA ALA A 130 5.29 11.94 -9.66
C ALA A 130 4.22 10.89 -9.35
N THR A 131 3.43 11.10 -8.29
CA THR A 131 2.33 10.21 -7.91
C THR A 131 1.24 10.16 -8.98
N GLY A 132 0.99 11.26 -9.69
CA GLY A 132 -0.03 11.37 -10.74
C GLY A 132 0.40 10.86 -12.13
N ARG A 133 1.67 10.49 -12.34
CA ARG A 133 2.20 10.09 -13.67
C ARG A 133 1.79 8.71 -14.14
N GLY A 134 1.30 7.84 -13.28
CA GLY A 134 0.96 6.47 -13.64
C GLY A 134 -0.19 6.34 -14.65
N PRO A 135 -0.41 5.14 -15.20
CA PRO A 135 -1.53 4.87 -16.12
C PRO A 135 -2.88 5.05 -15.43
N ASN A 136 -3.90 5.39 -16.21
CA ASN A 136 -5.26 5.47 -15.69
C ASN A 136 -5.83 4.07 -15.41
N LEU A 137 -5.68 3.62 -14.18
CA LEU A 137 -6.10 2.30 -13.73
C LEU A 137 -7.62 2.16 -13.55
N LEU A 138 -8.38 3.25 -13.52
CA LEU A 138 -9.84 3.22 -13.36
C LEU A 138 -10.54 2.41 -14.45
N LYS A 139 -9.97 2.37 -15.66
CA LYS A 139 -10.50 1.59 -16.79
C LYS A 139 -10.29 0.07 -16.63
N HIS A 140 -9.43 -0.34 -15.72
CA HIS A 140 -8.99 -1.73 -15.55
C HIS A 140 -9.68 -2.44 -14.37
N GLN A 141 -10.32 -1.71 -13.46
CA GLN A 141 -10.85 -2.22 -12.19
C GLN A 141 -11.82 -3.40 -12.35
N ASN A 142 -12.57 -3.45 -13.45
CA ASN A 142 -13.51 -4.52 -13.74
C ASN A 142 -12.91 -5.66 -14.59
N THR A 143 -11.62 -5.66 -14.85
CA THR A 143 -10.97 -6.73 -15.63
C THR A 143 -10.46 -7.83 -14.72
N ARG A 144 -10.47 -9.07 -15.25
CA ARG A 144 -9.87 -10.22 -14.56
C ARG A 144 -8.38 -9.99 -14.28
N ALA A 145 -7.65 -9.42 -15.24
CA ALA A 145 -6.22 -9.13 -15.09
C ALA A 145 -5.94 -8.24 -13.87
N TRP A 146 -6.74 -7.17 -13.69
CA TRP A 146 -6.64 -6.31 -12.52
C TRP A 146 -6.92 -7.07 -11.22
N ARG A 147 -8.04 -7.79 -11.15
CA ARG A 147 -8.46 -8.49 -9.92
C ARG A 147 -7.53 -9.63 -9.55
N SER A 148 -6.90 -10.30 -10.52
CA SER A 148 -5.96 -11.40 -10.27
C SER A 148 -4.56 -10.94 -9.88
N ALA A 149 -4.16 -9.73 -10.24
CA ALA A 149 -2.86 -9.19 -9.89
C ALA A 149 -2.80 -8.87 -8.38
N GLU A 150 -1.61 -8.97 -7.80
CA GLU A 150 -1.35 -8.52 -6.43
C GLU A 150 -0.88 -7.07 -6.46
N ILE A 151 -1.82 -6.12 -6.30
CA ILE A 151 -1.53 -4.68 -6.16
C ILE A 151 -2.04 -4.22 -4.79
N PRO A 152 -1.33 -4.48 -3.69
CA PRO A 152 -1.86 -4.36 -2.34
C PRO A 152 -2.39 -2.98 -1.97
N SER A 153 -1.87 -1.93 -2.62
CA SER A 153 -2.34 -0.55 -2.41
C SER A 153 -3.71 -0.25 -3.02
N ALA A 154 -4.23 -1.08 -3.95
CA ALA A 154 -5.36 -0.63 -4.76
C ALA A 154 -6.44 -1.69 -5.07
N ASN A 155 -6.10 -2.98 -5.13
CA ASN A 155 -7.01 -3.96 -5.68
C ASN A 155 -7.40 -5.11 -4.73
N GLY A 156 -7.30 -4.91 -3.43
CA GLY A 156 -7.86 -5.86 -2.48
C GLY A 156 -9.35 -6.11 -2.73
N GLN A 157 -9.77 -7.38 -2.79
CA GLN A 157 -11.15 -7.81 -2.99
C GLN A 157 -11.68 -8.45 -1.71
N GLY A 158 -12.82 -8.01 -1.23
CA GLY A 158 -13.40 -8.57 0.00
C GLY A 158 -14.68 -7.89 0.43
N CYS A 159 -15.21 -8.31 1.55
CA CYS A 159 -16.41 -7.74 2.14
C CYS A 159 -16.09 -6.95 3.43
N ALA A 160 -16.99 -6.06 3.82
CA ALA A 160 -16.82 -5.25 5.02
C ALA A 160 -16.65 -6.12 6.28
N SER A 161 -17.36 -7.23 6.38
CA SER A 161 -17.24 -8.17 7.50
C SER A 161 -15.87 -8.86 7.55
N GLY A 162 -15.27 -9.16 6.38
CA GLY A 162 -13.90 -9.70 6.29
C GLY A 162 -12.87 -8.73 6.86
N ILE A 163 -12.95 -7.46 6.47
CA ILE A 163 -12.06 -6.41 7.00
C ILE A 163 -12.30 -6.17 8.49
N ALA A 164 -13.56 -6.09 8.93
CA ALA A 164 -13.88 -5.93 10.34
C ALA A 164 -13.32 -7.09 11.19
N LYS A 165 -13.41 -8.31 10.67
CA LYS A 165 -12.84 -9.48 11.32
C LYS A 165 -11.32 -9.41 11.41
N LEU A 166 -10.64 -9.00 10.32
CA LEU A 166 -9.19 -8.80 10.32
C LEU A 166 -8.77 -7.82 11.43
N TYR A 167 -9.40 -6.64 11.50
CA TYR A 167 -9.09 -5.66 12.54
C TYR A 167 -9.41 -6.16 13.94
N SER A 168 -10.48 -6.94 14.11
CA SER A 168 -10.81 -7.53 15.42
C SER A 168 -9.70 -8.45 15.96
N LEU A 169 -8.99 -9.16 15.09
CA LEU A 169 -7.84 -9.99 15.46
C LEU A 169 -6.59 -9.19 15.85
N VAL A 170 -6.52 -7.93 15.42
CA VAL A 170 -5.43 -7.00 15.81
C VAL A 170 -5.68 -6.40 17.18
N VAL A 171 -6.95 -6.07 17.51
CA VAL A 171 -7.32 -5.29 18.71
C VAL A 171 -7.95 -6.12 19.83
N THR A 172 -8.09 -7.43 19.65
CA THR A 172 -8.70 -8.31 20.66
C THR A 172 -7.85 -8.42 21.92
N ASP A 173 -8.49 -8.50 23.09
CA ASP A 173 -7.82 -8.82 24.36
C ASP A 173 -7.65 -10.35 24.56
N GLU A 174 -8.29 -11.17 23.72
CA GLU A 174 -8.20 -12.62 23.79
C GLU A 174 -6.89 -13.12 23.16
N GLU A 175 -5.91 -13.44 23.98
CA GLU A 175 -4.54 -13.79 23.60
C GLU A 175 -4.46 -14.90 22.53
N SER A 176 -5.34 -15.90 22.63
CA SER A 176 -5.40 -17.02 21.67
C SER A 176 -5.86 -16.62 20.25
N LYS A 177 -6.46 -15.46 20.11
CA LYS A 177 -6.95 -14.93 18.82
C LYS A 177 -6.08 -13.82 18.25
N LYS A 178 -5.11 -13.30 19.01
CA LYS A 178 -4.22 -12.25 18.54
C LYS A 178 -3.35 -12.73 17.39
N ILE A 179 -3.32 -11.98 16.30
CA ILE A 179 -2.38 -12.19 15.18
C ILE A 179 -1.09 -11.37 15.35
N LEU A 180 -1.08 -10.41 16.25
CA LEU A 180 0.08 -9.56 16.57
C LEU A 180 0.27 -9.52 18.09
N LYS A 181 1.54 -9.46 18.51
CA LYS A 181 1.91 -9.22 19.91
C LYS A 181 1.63 -7.77 20.28
N ASP A 182 1.30 -7.49 21.54
CA ASP A 182 1.08 -6.13 22.04
C ASP A 182 2.29 -5.22 21.78
N SER A 183 3.50 -5.72 21.99
CA SER A 183 4.74 -4.98 21.68
C SER A 183 4.88 -4.61 20.19
N THR A 184 4.30 -5.40 19.30
CA THR A 184 4.23 -5.08 17.86
C THR A 184 3.24 -3.96 17.62
N ILE A 185 2.06 -4.05 18.25
CA ILE A 185 1.01 -3.01 18.16
C ILE A 185 1.53 -1.69 18.71
N ASP A 186 2.19 -1.69 19.86
CA ASP A 186 2.84 -0.52 20.46
C ASP A 186 3.88 0.11 19.51
N THR A 187 4.66 -0.72 18.83
CA THR A 187 5.64 -0.25 17.84
C THR A 187 4.98 0.33 16.60
N MET A 188 3.91 -0.27 16.11
CA MET A 188 3.18 0.17 14.92
C MET A 188 2.45 1.49 15.17
N THR A 189 1.89 1.66 16.36
CA THR A 189 1.13 2.86 16.75
C THR A 189 1.99 3.97 17.35
N LYS A 190 3.31 3.75 17.48
CA LYS A 190 4.23 4.81 17.86
C LYS A 190 4.38 5.81 16.73
N GLU A 191 4.26 7.10 17.07
CA GLU A 191 4.49 8.19 16.10
C GLU A 191 5.89 8.09 15.47
N ARG A 192 5.91 8.16 14.14
CA ARG A 192 7.13 8.20 13.33
C ARG A 192 7.42 9.59 12.79
N ILE A 193 6.39 10.27 12.32
CA ILE A 193 6.49 11.62 11.77
C ILE A 193 5.12 12.29 11.80
N THR A 194 5.11 13.59 12.11
CA THR A 194 3.97 14.48 11.95
C THR A 194 4.41 15.70 11.16
N ASN A 195 3.87 15.88 9.97
CA ASN A 195 4.16 17.02 9.10
C ASN A 195 3.05 17.22 8.07
N ARG A 196 3.16 18.29 7.25
CA ARG A 196 2.34 18.45 6.05
C ARG A 196 2.83 17.46 5.00
N ASP A 197 1.98 16.48 4.67
CA ASP A 197 2.30 15.43 3.70
C ASP A 197 2.49 16.02 2.30
N LEU A 198 3.60 15.66 1.64
CA LEU A 198 3.98 16.25 0.35
C LEU A 198 3.07 15.83 -0.81
N VAL A 199 2.29 14.76 -0.66
CA VAL A 199 1.36 14.27 -1.68
C VAL A 199 -0.08 14.68 -1.35
N LEU A 200 -0.53 14.45 -0.12
CA LEU A 200 -1.91 14.73 0.31
C LEU A 200 -2.15 16.23 0.57
N ASP A 201 -1.09 16.99 0.80
CA ASP A 201 -1.12 18.43 1.12
C ASP A 201 -1.96 18.78 2.38
N VAL A 202 -2.05 17.86 3.31
CA VAL A 202 -2.67 18.02 4.63
C VAL A 202 -1.70 17.59 5.72
N VAL A 203 -1.90 18.05 6.94
CA VAL A 203 -1.11 17.57 8.08
C VAL A 203 -1.51 16.13 8.37
N THR A 204 -0.51 15.25 8.40
CA THR A 204 -0.69 13.83 8.73
C THR A 204 0.21 13.45 9.90
N ARG A 205 -0.21 12.45 10.66
CA ARG A 205 0.54 11.82 11.72
C ARG A 205 0.66 10.33 11.41
N TRP A 206 1.87 9.87 11.12
CA TRP A 206 2.12 8.48 10.70
C TRP A 206 2.72 7.65 11.83
N GLY A 207 2.16 6.46 12.05
CA GLY A 207 2.83 5.33 12.68
C GLY A 207 3.43 4.40 11.61
N SER A 208 3.77 3.16 11.97
CA SER A 208 4.25 2.16 11.00
C SER A 208 3.05 1.46 10.35
N GLY A 209 2.66 1.91 9.16
CA GLY A 209 1.54 1.36 8.37
C GLY A 209 0.18 1.98 8.68
N PHE A 210 0.10 2.97 9.54
CA PHE A 210 -1.17 3.62 9.91
C PHE A 210 -1.05 5.13 9.92
N ILE A 211 -2.11 5.80 9.45
CA ILE A 211 -2.36 7.19 9.76
C ILE A 211 -3.03 7.25 11.14
N MET A 212 -2.52 8.09 12.00
CA MET A 212 -2.95 8.18 13.39
C MET A 212 -3.86 9.39 13.61
N ASN A 213 -4.71 9.33 14.64
CA ASN A 213 -5.52 10.47 15.03
C ASN A 213 -4.65 11.68 15.38
N MET A 214 -5.12 12.87 15.06
CA MET A 214 -4.45 14.15 15.34
C MET A 214 -4.70 14.66 16.76
N HIS A 215 -5.53 13.93 17.54
CA HIS A 215 -5.93 14.32 18.91
C HIS A 215 -5.31 13.39 19.94
#